data_edb1fb828083a4b419cab6eb94babb59
#
_entry.id   edb1fb828083a4b419cab6eb94babb59
#
_cell.length_a   1.000
_cell.length_b   1.000
_cell.length_c   1.000
_cell.angle_alpha   90.00
_cell.angle_beta   90.00
_cell.angle_gamma   90.00
#
_symmetry.space_group_name_H-M   'P 1'
#
loop_
_entity.id
_entity.type
_entity.pdbx_description
1 polymer ?
#
loop_
_entity_poly.entity_id
_entity_poly.type
_entity_poly.pdbx_seq_one_letter_code
_entity_poly.pdbx_strand_id
1 'polypeptide(L)'
;GYTRTSRYIMKVNQYYTTGMNDILRQEYEVPPIEFNEIAVKSVYTGVCSSDVAMYRGEFPLLPTNMHGHESLGKVLEVGSGIFNVEVGDYVATRGEPAFAERYNAPQGTFVKVPEASPKYIIEPVACAINIAMSVGPIGKNKQVCIIGTGFLARVLYQYIKFSLNTNIDVIGRSAMDFWEEQNNVITKDRPSREYDIVFDLSSNPSHFENINVKANGHYVVGAEKSKPVSTDFSKFLWNNIKIHCPSPRDNKFIECMRIGVVMVREGSIEVTDMWTHSFTDKQVPIAFAENIVKKPNMGRSYIAWA
;
A
#
# COMPACT_ATOMS: atom_id res chain seq x y z
N GLY A 1 -45.81 -23.09 2.54
CA GLY A 1 -44.63 -23.50 1.81
C GLY A 1 -43.72 -22.31 1.56
N TYR A 2 -42.59 -22.24 2.29
CA TYR A 2 -41.54 -21.28 1.98
C TYR A 2 -40.79 -21.77 0.76
N THR A 3 -40.98 -21.13 -0.37
CA THR A 3 -40.12 -21.29 -1.54
C THR A 3 -38.76 -20.74 -1.20
N ARG A 4 -37.78 -21.61 -0.94
CA ARG A 4 -36.38 -21.27 -1.01
C ARG A 4 -36.09 -20.82 -2.44
N THR A 5 -36.07 -19.51 -2.68
CA THR A 5 -35.40 -18.96 -3.85
C THR A 5 -33.96 -19.42 -3.79
N SER A 6 -33.58 -20.26 -4.75
CA SER A 6 -32.18 -20.66 -4.90
C SER A 6 -31.36 -19.36 -5.11
N ARG A 7 -30.64 -18.94 -4.10
CA ARG A 7 -29.67 -17.84 -4.25
C ARG A 7 -28.66 -18.31 -5.28
N TYR A 8 -28.69 -17.68 -6.44
CA TYR A 8 -27.71 -17.95 -7.50
C TYR A 8 -26.32 -17.65 -6.95
N ILE A 9 -25.48 -18.67 -6.77
CA ILE A 9 -24.10 -18.51 -6.39
C ILE A 9 -23.38 -17.96 -7.62
N MET A 10 -22.86 -16.73 -7.52
CA MET A 10 -22.08 -16.12 -8.58
C MET A 10 -20.64 -16.62 -8.52
N LYS A 11 -20.13 -17.13 -9.63
CA LYS A 11 -18.74 -17.55 -9.77
C LYS A 11 -18.00 -16.61 -10.71
N VAL A 12 -16.82 -16.23 -10.32
CA VAL A 12 -15.90 -15.39 -11.10
C VAL A 12 -14.49 -15.99 -11.07
N ASN A 13 -13.62 -15.54 -11.95
CA ASN A 13 -12.23 -15.95 -11.91
C ASN A 13 -11.47 -15.15 -10.87
N GLN A 14 -10.58 -15.82 -10.14
CA GLN A 14 -9.58 -15.21 -9.27
C GLN A 14 -8.21 -15.84 -9.52
N TYR A 15 -7.17 -15.10 -9.11
CA TYR A 15 -5.79 -15.54 -9.14
C TYR A 15 -5.22 -15.61 -7.73
N TYR A 16 -4.36 -16.61 -7.49
CA TYR A 16 -3.69 -16.81 -6.21
C TYR A 16 -2.33 -17.47 -6.45
N THR A 17 -1.48 -17.43 -5.44
CA THR A 17 -0.18 -18.11 -5.45
C THR A 17 -0.12 -19.23 -4.40
N THR A 18 0.66 -20.27 -4.64
CA THR A 18 1.02 -21.27 -3.63
C THR A 18 2.35 -20.98 -2.95
N GLY A 19 3.01 -19.86 -3.31
CA GLY A 19 4.33 -19.48 -2.79
C GLY A 19 5.49 -20.20 -3.46
N MET A 20 5.26 -20.84 -4.60
CA MET A 20 6.26 -21.61 -5.35
C MET A 20 6.59 -20.96 -6.72
N ASN A 21 6.62 -19.64 -6.76
CA ASN A 21 6.77 -18.85 -8.00
C ASN A 21 5.70 -19.19 -9.04
N ASP A 22 4.49 -19.37 -8.60
CA ASP A 22 3.33 -19.71 -9.41
C ASP A 22 2.17 -18.75 -9.21
N ILE A 23 1.40 -18.53 -10.25
CA ILE A 23 0.09 -17.90 -10.21
C ILE A 23 -0.91 -18.86 -10.83
N LEU A 24 -1.89 -19.24 -10.04
CA LEU A 24 -2.97 -20.14 -10.45
C LEU A 24 -4.28 -19.38 -10.57
N ARG A 25 -5.15 -19.83 -11.46
CA ARG A 25 -6.49 -19.32 -11.65
C ARG A 25 -7.49 -20.36 -11.16
N GLN A 26 -8.51 -19.92 -10.43
CA GLN A 26 -9.62 -20.76 -10.02
C GLN A 26 -10.94 -19.99 -10.05
N GLU A 27 -12.05 -20.71 -9.98
CA GLU A 27 -13.35 -20.10 -9.73
C GLU A 27 -13.43 -19.63 -8.27
N TYR A 28 -13.93 -18.43 -8.10
CA TYR A 28 -14.23 -17.81 -6.80
C TYR A 28 -15.75 -17.67 -6.68
N GLU A 29 -16.32 -18.26 -5.66
CA GLU A 29 -17.72 -18.11 -5.32
C GLU A 29 -17.90 -16.81 -4.53
N VAL A 30 -18.48 -15.80 -5.19
CA VAL A 30 -18.77 -14.51 -4.55
C VAL A 30 -20.03 -14.66 -3.72
N PRO A 31 -19.94 -14.50 -2.38
CA PRO A 31 -21.13 -14.56 -1.54
C PRO A 31 -22.08 -13.38 -1.86
N PRO A 32 -23.39 -13.50 -1.57
CA PRO A 32 -24.27 -12.33 -1.58
C PRO A 32 -23.76 -11.26 -0.65
N ILE A 33 -23.96 -9.97 -1.02
CA ILE A 33 -23.54 -8.87 -0.14
C ILE A 33 -24.37 -8.84 1.14
N GLU A 34 -23.70 -8.46 2.23
CA GLU A 34 -24.34 -8.15 3.51
C GLU A 34 -24.84 -6.69 3.51
N PHE A 35 -25.63 -6.33 4.53
CA PHE A 35 -26.21 -4.98 4.63
C PHE A 35 -25.17 -3.85 4.66
N ASN A 36 -23.97 -4.13 5.16
CA ASN A 36 -22.85 -3.19 5.30
C ASN A 36 -21.75 -3.42 4.26
N GLU A 37 -22.07 -4.05 3.13
CA GLU A 37 -21.12 -4.34 2.07
C GLU A 37 -21.56 -3.73 0.74
N ILE A 38 -20.61 -3.59 -0.16
CA ILE A 38 -20.83 -3.32 -1.59
C ILE A 38 -20.23 -4.45 -2.41
N ALA A 39 -20.81 -4.72 -3.57
CA ALA A 39 -20.20 -5.57 -4.58
C ALA A 39 -19.39 -4.71 -5.55
N VAL A 40 -18.15 -5.10 -5.80
CA VAL A 40 -17.20 -4.35 -6.62
C VAL A 40 -16.76 -5.18 -7.81
N LYS A 41 -16.88 -4.63 -9.02
CA LYS A 41 -16.21 -5.15 -10.22
C LYS A 41 -14.82 -4.54 -10.30
N SER A 42 -13.78 -5.38 -10.33
CA SER A 42 -12.40 -4.92 -10.46
C SER A 42 -12.18 -4.19 -11.78
N VAL A 43 -11.54 -3.03 -11.71
CA VAL A 43 -11.07 -2.27 -12.87
C VAL A 43 -9.56 -2.28 -12.92
N TYR A 44 -8.90 -1.92 -11.83
CA TYR A 44 -7.45 -2.00 -11.67
C TYR A 44 -7.08 -2.65 -10.35
N THR A 45 -6.07 -3.50 -10.36
CA THR A 45 -5.49 -4.09 -9.16
C THR A 45 -3.98 -3.88 -9.17
N GLY A 46 -3.46 -3.18 -8.17
CA GLY A 46 -2.02 -2.99 -8.00
C GLY A 46 -1.31 -4.27 -7.57
N VAL A 47 -0.09 -4.44 -8.03
CA VAL A 47 0.80 -5.53 -7.60
C VAL A 47 1.74 -4.97 -6.53
N CYS A 48 1.53 -5.35 -5.28
CA CYS A 48 2.35 -4.93 -4.15
C CYS A 48 3.60 -5.80 -4.02
N SER A 49 4.67 -5.25 -3.47
CA SER A 49 5.88 -6.02 -3.16
C SER A 49 5.60 -7.17 -2.18
N SER A 50 4.63 -7.03 -1.29
CA SER A 50 4.19 -8.11 -0.38
C SER A 50 3.55 -9.28 -1.13
N ASP A 51 2.81 -9.00 -2.21
CA ASP A 51 2.25 -10.04 -3.07
C ASP A 51 3.37 -10.83 -3.77
N VAL A 52 4.39 -10.12 -4.26
CA VAL A 52 5.56 -10.72 -4.90
C VAL A 52 6.39 -11.54 -3.91
N ALA A 53 6.54 -11.07 -2.68
CA ALA A 53 7.23 -11.81 -1.62
C ALA A 53 6.47 -13.10 -1.25
N MET A 54 5.15 -13.06 -1.18
CA MET A 54 4.32 -14.24 -0.98
C MET A 54 4.43 -15.21 -2.17
N TYR A 55 4.45 -14.72 -3.38
CA TYR A 55 4.67 -15.49 -4.61
C TYR A 55 6.00 -16.26 -4.58
N ARG A 56 7.06 -15.64 -4.03
CA ARG A 56 8.38 -16.29 -3.84
C ARG A 56 8.43 -17.27 -2.67
N GLY A 57 7.41 -17.34 -1.84
CA GLY A 57 7.42 -18.12 -0.60
C GLY A 57 8.18 -17.48 0.56
N GLU A 58 8.45 -16.18 0.48
CA GLU A 58 9.16 -15.43 1.53
C GLU A 58 8.23 -14.98 2.67
N PHE A 59 6.92 -14.86 2.38
CA PHE A 59 5.90 -14.53 3.36
C PHE A 59 4.93 -15.68 3.57
N PRO A 60 4.28 -15.78 4.74
CA PRO A 60 3.23 -16.75 4.97
C PRO A 60 2.09 -16.60 3.96
N LEU A 61 1.59 -17.73 3.45
CA LEU A 61 0.48 -17.76 2.53
C LEU A 61 -0.82 -17.31 3.21
N LEU A 62 -1.54 -16.43 2.53
CA LEU A 62 -2.92 -16.11 2.85
C LEU A 62 -3.86 -17.19 2.29
N PRO A 63 -5.09 -17.30 2.83
CA PRO A 63 -6.15 -18.08 2.19
C PRO A 63 -6.33 -17.66 0.72
N THR A 64 -6.68 -18.61 -0.15
CA THR A 64 -6.76 -18.36 -1.60
C THR A 64 -7.76 -17.27 -1.99
N ASN A 65 -8.77 -17.03 -1.17
CA ASN A 65 -9.78 -15.97 -1.37
C ASN A 65 -9.39 -14.62 -0.74
N MET A 66 -8.12 -14.41 -0.43
CA MET A 66 -7.61 -13.17 0.18
C MET A 66 -6.41 -12.58 -0.56
N HIS A 67 -6.16 -13.00 -1.81
CA HIS A 67 -5.02 -12.50 -2.58
C HIS A 67 -5.35 -11.20 -3.31
N GLY A 68 -4.49 -10.21 -3.15
CA GLY A 68 -4.64 -8.85 -3.67
C GLY A 68 -5.41 -7.93 -2.71
N HIS A 69 -4.90 -6.71 -2.56
CA HIS A 69 -5.42 -5.75 -1.58
C HIS A 69 -5.32 -4.29 -2.04
N GLU A 70 -4.93 -4.04 -3.27
CA GLU A 70 -4.83 -2.70 -3.86
C GLU A 70 -5.78 -2.62 -5.06
N SER A 71 -7.00 -2.15 -4.87
CA SER A 71 -8.01 -2.19 -5.92
C SER A 71 -8.68 -0.85 -6.18
N LEU A 72 -8.99 -0.63 -7.43
CA LEU A 72 -9.97 0.34 -7.89
C LEU A 72 -11.03 -0.43 -8.69
N GLY A 73 -12.28 -0.22 -8.36
CA GLY A 73 -13.38 -0.93 -9.02
C GLY A 73 -14.64 -0.10 -9.15
N LYS A 74 -15.63 -0.70 -9.79
CA LYS A 74 -16.95 -0.12 -10.01
C LYS A 74 -17.98 -0.78 -9.10
N VAL A 75 -18.77 0.01 -8.43
CA VAL A 75 -19.85 -0.49 -7.56
C VAL A 75 -20.96 -1.12 -8.40
N LEU A 76 -21.27 -2.38 -8.14
CA LEU A 76 -22.32 -3.15 -8.81
C LEU A 76 -23.58 -3.27 -7.96
N GLU A 77 -23.43 -3.39 -6.65
CA GLU A 77 -24.52 -3.53 -5.69
C GLU A 77 -24.15 -2.81 -4.40
N VAL A 78 -25.16 -2.33 -3.70
CA VAL A 78 -24.99 -1.58 -2.44
C VAL A 78 -25.88 -2.19 -1.37
N GLY A 79 -25.29 -2.56 -0.23
CA GLY A 79 -26.04 -3.05 0.93
C GLY A 79 -26.93 -1.97 1.54
N SER A 80 -27.99 -2.37 2.21
CA SER A 80 -29.01 -1.45 2.75
C SER A 80 -28.49 -0.49 3.83
N GLY A 81 -27.36 -0.79 4.44
CA GLY A 81 -26.70 0.07 5.44
C GLY A 81 -25.63 1.00 4.87
N ILE A 82 -25.43 1.03 3.56
CA ILE A 82 -24.43 1.87 2.88
C ILE A 82 -25.14 3.07 2.24
N PHE A 83 -24.64 4.29 2.54
CA PHE A 83 -25.27 5.55 2.09
C PHE A 83 -24.32 6.50 1.37
N ASN A 84 -23.02 6.17 1.32
CA ASN A 84 -21.98 7.06 0.82
C ASN A 84 -21.52 6.76 -0.62
N VAL A 85 -22.05 5.72 -1.23
CA VAL A 85 -21.79 5.34 -2.64
C VAL A 85 -23.06 4.81 -3.29
N GLU A 86 -23.09 4.85 -4.62
CA GLU A 86 -24.18 4.37 -5.47
C GLU A 86 -23.67 3.37 -6.49
N VAL A 87 -24.57 2.54 -7.03
CA VAL A 87 -24.25 1.68 -8.17
C VAL A 87 -23.72 2.54 -9.34
N GLY A 88 -22.58 2.12 -9.89
CA GLY A 88 -21.91 2.82 -10.97
C GLY A 88 -20.78 3.76 -10.51
N ASP A 89 -20.68 4.09 -9.23
CA ASP A 89 -19.55 4.84 -8.69
C ASP A 89 -18.25 4.04 -8.81
N TYR A 90 -17.14 4.75 -8.93
CA TYR A 90 -15.81 4.18 -8.78
C TYR A 90 -15.34 4.31 -7.34
N VAL A 91 -14.73 3.24 -6.83
CA VAL A 91 -14.20 3.16 -5.48
C VAL A 91 -12.79 2.61 -5.48
N ALA A 92 -11.93 3.16 -4.62
CA ALA A 92 -10.69 2.52 -4.24
C ALA A 92 -10.95 1.67 -3.00
N THR A 93 -10.44 0.44 -2.98
CA THR A 93 -10.65 -0.47 -1.86
C THR A 93 -9.33 -1.02 -1.35
N ARG A 94 -9.35 -1.41 -0.08
CA ARG A 94 -8.36 -2.31 0.50
C ARG A 94 -8.72 -3.78 0.24
N GLY A 95 -9.71 -4.02 -0.61
CA GLY A 95 -10.45 -5.25 -0.77
C GLY A 95 -9.61 -6.50 -0.96
N GLU A 96 -10.17 -7.58 -0.50
CA GLU A 96 -9.65 -8.94 -0.65
C GLU A 96 -10.83 -9.85 -1.04
N PRO A 97 -10.69 -10.63 -2.11
CA PRO A 97 -9.56 -10.79 -3.00
C PRO A 97 -9.54 -9.78 -4.16
N ALA A 98 -8.59 -8.86 -4.20
CA ALA A 98 -8.49 -7.88 -5.29
C ALA A 98 -7.93 -8.48 -6.60
N PHE A 99 -7.33 -9.67 -6.57
CA PHE A 99 -7.00 -10.43 -7.78
C PHE A 99 -8.17 -11.31 -8.24
N ALA A 100 -9.37 -10.78 -8.19
CA ALA A 100 -10.60 -11.41 -8.68
C ALA A 100 -11.37 -10.43 -9.56
N GLU A 101 -12.17 -10.95 -10.48
CA GLU A 101 -13.03 -10.13 -11.37
C GLU A 101 -14.06 -9.32 -10.59
N ARG A 102 -14.53 -9.88 -9.49
CA ARG A 102 -15.53 -9.29 -8.59
C ARG A 102 -15.32 -9.77 -7.16
N TYR A 103 -15.58 -8.90 -6.21
CA TYR A 103 -15.52 -9.22 -4.77
C TYR A 103 -16.43 -8.27 -3.99
N ASN A 104 -16.67 -8.61 -2.72
CA ASN A 104 -17.43 -7.76 -1.78
C ASN A 104 -16.48 -6.95 -0.92
N ALA A 105 -16.81 -5.69 -0.68
CA ALA A 105 -16.03 -4.80 0.17
C ALA A 105 -16.91 -4.33 1.34
N PRO A 106 -16.50 -4.61 2.61
CA PRO A 106 -17.18 -4.11 3.79
C PRO A 106 -17.04 -2.59 3.93
N GLN A 107 -18.02 -1.97 4.58
CA GLN A 107 -17.92 -0.58 5.00
C GLN A 107 -16.63 -0.34 5.81
N GLY A 108 -15.96 0.78 5.59
CA GLY A 108 -14.68 1.09 6.22
C GLY A 108 -13.45 0.53 5.46
N THR A 109 -13.64 -0.14 4.31
CA THR A 109 -12.56 -0.65 3.47
C THR A 109 -12.52 -0.03 2.07
N PHE A 110 -13.40 0.91 1.79
CA PHE A 110 -13.48 1.57 0.48
C PHE A 110 -13.76 3.07 0.61
N VAL A 111 -13.35 3.82 -0.40
CA VAL A 111 -13.64 5.25 -0.56
C VAL A 111 -14.01 5.54 -2.00
N LYS A 112 -14.94 6.47 -2.21
CA LYS A 112 -15.30 6.94 -3.55
C LYS A 112 -14.13 7.71 -4.17
N VAL A 113 -13.88 7.48 -5.46
CA VAL A 113 -12.88 8.18 -6.26
C VAL A 113 -13.54 8.86 -7.47
N PRO A 114 -12.93 9.94 -8.02
CA PRO A 114 -13.57 10.71 -9.09
C PRO A 114 -13.69 9.97 -10.42
N GLU A 115 -12.75 9.08 -10.72
CA GLU A 115 -12.64 8.41 -12.02
C GLU A 115 -11.84 7.10 -11.93
N ALA A 116 -11.97 6.27 -12.96
CA ALA A 116 -11.17 5.06 -13.11
C ALA A 116 -9.80 5.39 -13.73
N SER A 117 -8.84 5.72 -12.89
CA SER A 117 -7.45 5.96 -13.28
C SER A 117 -6.51 5.26 -12.32
N PRO A 118 -5.38 4.70 -12.77
CA PRO A 118 -4.41 4.03 -11.88
C PRO A 118 -3.92 4.90 -10.73
N LYS A 119 -3.87 6.22 -10.88
CA LYS A 119 -3.51 7.14 -9.78
C LYS A 119 -4.47 7.06 -8.59
N TYR A 120 -5.70 6.56 -8.81
CA TYR A 120 -6.69 6.33 -7.76
C TYR A 120 -6.73 4.89 -7.22
N ILE A 121 -5.72 4.10 -7.48
CA ILE A 121 -5.42 2.93 -6.66
C ILE A 121 -4.85 3.46 -5.35
N ILE A 122 -5.70 3.76 -4.39
CA ILE A 122 -5.39 4.60 -3.22
C ILE A 122 -4.76 3.83 -2.07
N GLU A 123 -4.96 2.52 -1.97
CA GLU A 123 -4.45 1.77 -0.81
C GLU A 123 -2.96 2.00 -0.55
N PRO A 124 -2.03 1.92 -1.53
CA PRO A 124 -0.62 2.17 -1.25
C PRO A 124 -0.30 3.64 -0.92
N VAL A 125 -1.08 4.59 -1.43
CA VAL A 125 -0.99 6.00 -1.03
C VAL A 125 -1.38 6.14 0.45
N ALA A 126 -2.46 5.51 0.86
CA ALA A 126 -2.93 5.52 2.24
C ALA A 126 -1.93 4.83 3.19
N CYS A 127 -1.23 3.80 2.75
CA CYS A 127 -0.14 3.18 3.52
C CYS A 127 0.94 4.19 3.88
N ALA A 128 1.40 4.99 2.94
CA ALA A 128 2.41 6.02 3.17
C ALA A 128 1.91 7.12 4.12
N ILE A 129 0.66 7.55 3.97
CA ILE A 129 0.02 8.54 4.85
C ILE A 129 -0.09 7.98 6.28
N ASN A 130 -0.50 6.72 6.43
CA ASN A 130 -0.59 6.05 7.73
C ASN A 130 0.77 5.99 8.43
N ILE A 131 1.83 5.69 7.69
CA ILE A 131 3.20 5.71 8.18
C ILE A 131 3.57 7.10 8.67
N ALA A 132 3.30 8.14 7.90
CA ALA A 132 3.58 9.53 8.28
C ALA A 132 2.82 9.96 9.53
N MET A 133 1.55 9.60 9.64
CA MET A 133 0.70 9.99 10.76
C MET A 133 1.06 9.30 12.09
N SER A 134 1.80 8.20 12.05
CA SER A 134 2.16 7.43 13.25
C SER A 134 3.00 8.22 14.27
N VAL A 135 3.75 9.20 13.82
CA VAL A 135 4.60 10.05 14.69
C VAL A 135 3.90 11.32 15.16
N GLY A 136 2.66 11.56 14.73
CA GLY A 136 1.97 12.83 14.98
C GLY A 136 2.54 14.00 14.18
N PRO A 137 2.21 15.25 14.53
CA PRO A 137 2.72 16.44 13.85
C PRO A 137 4.24 16.54 13.91
N ILE A 138 4.87 16.79 12.76
CA ILE A 138 6.32 16.95 12.68
C ILE A 138 6.68 18.41 12.92
N GLY A 139 7.50 18.66 13.93
CA GLY A 139 7.99 20.01 14.24
C GLY A 139 8.94 20.51 13.14
N LYS A 140 8.91 21.84 12.91
CA LYS A 140 9.60 22.47 11.77
C LYS A 140 11.10 22.23 11.68
N ASN A 141 11.78 22.10 12.81
CA ASN A 141 13.25 21.94 12.87
C ASN A 141 13.70 20.49 13.10
N LYS A 142 12.82 19.51 12.90
CA LYS A 142 13.12 18.10 13.07
C LYS A 142 13.97 17.59 11.92
N GLN A 143 15.00 16.80 12.26
CA GLN A 143 15.82 16.09 11.28
C GLN A 143 15.18 14.74 10.96
N VAL A 144 14.85 14.57 9.70
CA VAL A 144 14.11 13.40 9.19
C VAL A 144 14.99 12.61 8.22
N CYS A 145 14.93 11.29 8.33
CA CYS A 145 15.50 10.36 7.37
C CYS A 145 14.40 9.44 6.81
N ILE A 146 14.39 9.28 5.51
CA ILE A 146 13.55 8.29 4.83
C ILE A 146 14.48 7.22 4.25
N ILE A 147 14.33 5.98 4.68
CA ILE A 147 15.05 4.84 4.14
C ILE A 147 14.16 4.17 3.10
N GLY A 148 14.49 4.36 1.84
CA GLY A 148 13.73 3.96 0.66
C GLY A 148 13.56 5.13 -0.30
N THR A 149 13.45 4.83 -1.59
CA THR A 149 13.33 5.82 -2.67
C THR A 149 12.19 5.50 -3.65
N GLY A 150 11.43 4.43 -3.38
CA GLY A 150 10.35 3.97 -4.23
C GLY A 150 9.02 4.69 -3.98
N PHE A 151 7.93 4.03 -4.33
CA PHE A 151 6.58 4.58 -4.29
C PHE A 151 6.18 5.11 -2.90
N LEU A 152 6.30 4.30 -1.86
CA LEU A 152 5.92 4.71 -0.51
C LEU A 152 6.75 5.90 -0.02
N ALA A 153 8.05 5.90 -0.29
CA ALA A 153 8.94 7.00 0.08
C ALA A 153 8.54 8.30 -0.62
N ARG A 154 8.23 8.24 -1.91
CA ARG A 154 7.82 9.41 -2.69
C ARG A 154 6.49 9.97 -2.20
N VAL A 155 5.51 9.12 -1.90
CA VAL A 155 4.22 9.55 -1.35
C VAL A 155 4.40 10.14 0.05
N LEU A 156 5.14 9.45 0.91
CA LEU A 156 5.47 9.92 2.26
C LEU A 156 6.11 11.32 2.23
N TYR A 157 7.11 11.51 1.39
CA TYR A 157 7.78 12.80 1.23
C TYR A 157 6.80 13.90 0.78
N GLN A 158 6.00 13.64 -0.24
CA GLN A 158 5.01 14.60 -0.73
C GLN A 158 3.98 14.96 0.34
N TYR A 159 3.63 14.03 1.21
CA TYR A 159 2.73 14.28 2.32
C TYR A 159 3.35 15.15 3.43
N ILE A 160 4.63 14.90 3.80
CA ILE A 160 5.27 15.60 4.91
C ILE A 160 6.03 16.87 4.51
N LYS A 161 6.35 17.07 3.23
CA LYS A 161 7.28 18.15 2.78
C LYS A 161 6.88 19.55 3.24
N PHE A 162 5.60 19.83 3.38
CA PHE A 162 5.11 21.14 3.83
C PHE A 162 5.32 21.40 5.32
N SER A 163 5.58 20.36 6.10
CA SER A 163 5.93 20.45 7.53
C SER A 163 7.44 20.61 7.76
N LEU A 164 8.25 20.53 6.71
CA LEU A 164 9.71 20.50 6.81
C LEU A 164 10.31 21.88 6.50
N ASN A 165 11.17 22.37 7.38
CA ASN A 165 11.99 23.57 7.16
C ASN A 165 13.47 23.26 6.96
N THR A 166 13.88 22.02 7.16
CA THR A 166 15.27 21.57 7.03
C THR A 166 15.37 20.53 5.93
N ASN A 167 16.59 20.35 5.41
CA ASN A 167 16.85 19.27 4.47
C ASN A 167 16.64 17.92 5.16
N ILE A 168 16.06 16.97 4.40
CA ILE A 168 15.92 15.59 4.81
C ILE A 168 16.96 14.72 4.11
N ASP A 169 17.35 13.64 4.77
CA ASP A 169 18.18 12.60 4.17
C ASP A 169 17.29 11.49 3.62
N VAL A 170 17.53 11.07 2.39
CA VAL A 170 16.83 9.98 1.72
C VAL A 170 17.84 8.92 1.31
N ILE A 171 17.61 7.69 1.71
CA ILE A 171 18.52 6.57 1.51
C ILE A 171 17.96 5.64 0.44
N GLY A 172 18.69 5.45 -0.65
CA GLY A 172 18.30 4.52 -1.71
C GLY A 172 18.93 4.82 -3.06
N ARG A 173 18.55 4.04 -4.06
CA ARG A 173 19.17 4.07 -5.40
C ARG A 173 18.17 4.04 -6.55
N SER A 174 16.89 3.83 -6.29
CA SER A 174 15.85 3.77 -7.33
C SER A 174 15.10 5.09 -7.45
N ALA A 175 14.51 5.34 -8.61
CA ALA A 175 13.68 6.51 -8.91
C ALA A 175 14.37 7.85 -8.59
N MET A 176 15.68 7.95 -8.87
CA MET A 176 16.53 9.07 -8.44
C MET A 176 16.14 10.40 -9.07
N ASP A 177 15.63 10.39 -10.31
CA ASP A 177 15.24 11.63 -11.02
C ASP A 177 14.27 12.48 -10.19
N PHE A 178 13.27 11.86 -9.58
CA PHE A 178 12.35 12.57 -8.69
C PHE A 178 13.07 13.27 -7.52
N TRP A 179 14.01 12.55 -6.88
CA TRP A 179 14.70 13.04 -5.68
C TRP A 179 15.70 14.14 -5.99
N GLU A 180 16.36 14.06 -7.13
CA GLU A 180 17.32 15.06 -7.61
C GLU A 180 16.68 16.41 -7.92
N GLU A 181 15.38 16.40 -8.26
CA GLU A 181 14.61 17.63 -8.50
C GLU A 181 14.17 18.34 -7.20
N GLN A 182 14.28 17.68 -6.05
CA GLN A 182 13.82 18.24 -4.77
C GLN A 182 14.92 19.10 -4.10
N ASN A 183 14.62 20.38 -3.83
CA ASN A 183 15.59 21.32 -3.27
C ASN A 183 15.97 21.05 -1.81
N ASN A 184 15.12 20.36 -1.05
CA ASN A 184 15.30 20.08 0.38
C ASN A 184 15.60 18.61 0.68
N VAL A 185 16.08 17.86 -0.30
CA VAL A 185 16.46 16.46 -0.17
C VAL A 185 17.94 16.27 -0.40
N ILE A 186 18.57 15.50 0.47
CA ILE A 186 19.95 15.04 0.31
C ILE A 186 19.90 13.50 0.18
N THR A 187 20.26 13.00 -0.99
CA THR A 187 20.33 11.55 -1.22
C THR A 187 21.65 10.99 -0.71
N LYS A 188 21.59 9.84 -0.06
CA LYS A 188 22.74 9.16 0.54
C LYS A 188 22.64 7.65 0.36
N ASP A 189 23.79 6.98 0.46
CA ASP A 189 23.85 5.51 0.44
C ASP A 189 23.49 4.88 1.78
N ARG A 190 23.67 5.62 2.86
CA ARG A 190 23.42 5.16 4.24
C ARG A 190 23.13 6.34 5.17
N PRO A 191 22.41 6.10 6.29
CA PRO A 191 22.29 7.11 7.34
C PRO A 191 23.67 7.58 7.80
N SER A 192 23.88 8.90 7.89
CA SER A 192 25.19 9.51 8.19
C SER A 192 25.22 10.28 9.50
N ARG A 193 24.09 10.34 10.21
CA ARG A 193 23.90 11.03 11.49
C ARG A 193 22.75 10.42 12.26
N GLU A 194 22.49 10.91 13.46
CA GLU A 194 21.27 10.60 14.18
C GLU A 194 20.15 11.57 13.79
N TYR A 195 18.92 11.05 13.74
CA TYR A 195 17.72 11.77 13.31
C TYR A 195 16.68 11.84 14.42
N ASP A 196 15.83 12.86 14.37
CA ASP A 196 14.66 12.95 15.23
C ASP A 196 13.61 11.91 14.82
N ILE A 197 13.48 11.64 13.51
CA ILE A 197 12.55 10.67 12.96
C ILE A 197 13.24 9.90 11.84
N VAL A 198 13.12 8.57 11.89
CA VAL A 198 13.51 7.67 10.78
C VAL A 198 12.27 6.93 10.31
N PHE A 199 11.94 7.09 9.03
CA PHE A 199 10.94 6.28 8.34
C PHE A 199 11.66 5.17 7.56
N ASP A 200 11.61 3.95 8.07
CA ASP A 200 12.25 2.80 7.43
C ASP A 200 11.24 2.05 6.54
N LEU A 201 11.35 2.28 5.24
CA LEU A 201 10.52 1.66 4.21
C LEU A 201 11.24 0.51 3.49
N SER A 202 12.35 0.05 4.03
CA SER A 202 13.14 -1.04 3.45
C SER A 202 12.85 -2.39 4.11
N SER A 203 13.05 -3.46 3.36
CA SER A 203 13.01 -4.83 3.90
C SER A 203 14.31 -5.27 4.58
N ASN A 204 15.35 -4.45 4.55
CA ASN A 204 16.64 -4.77 5.11
C ASN A 204 16.62 -4.68 6.65
N PRO A 205 16.83 -5.78 7.38
CA PRO A 205 16.81 -5.77 8.84
C PRO A 205 17.92 -4.94 9.47
N SER A 206 19.04 -4.71 8.75
CA SER A 206 20.20 -4.01 9.30
C SER A 206 19.91 -2.57 9.72
N HIS A 207 18.95 -1.90 9.10
CA HIS A 207 18.57 -0.54 9.47
C HIS A 207 17.90 -0.48 10.84
N PHE A 208 17.11 -1.47 11.21
CA PHE A 208 16.52 -1.58 12.54
C PHE A 208 17.55 -2.03 13.57
N GLU A 209 18.44 -2.95 13.21
CA GLU A 209 19.50 -3.43 14.10
C GLU A 209 20.55 -2.34 14.42
N ASN A 210 20.72 -1.36 13.51
CA ASN A 210 21.67 -0.26 13.63
C ASN A 210 20.95 1.09 13.58
N ILE A 211 20.04 1.31 14.51
CA ILE A 211 19.20 2.52 14.57
C ILE A 211 20.04 3.79 14.73
N ASN A 212 19.72 4.80 13.92
CA ASN A 212 20.28 6.13 13.94
C ASN A 212 19.24 7.17 14.38
N VAL A 213 18.71 7.02 15.58
CA VAL A 213 17.68 7.89 16.16
C VAL A 213 18.21 8.57 17.40
N LYS A 214 17.98 9.89 17.50
CA LYS A 214 18.30 10.69 18.69
C LYS A 214 17.47 10.25 19.90
N ALA A 215 17.95 10.58 21.09
CA ALA A 215 17.13 10.47 22.30
C ALA A 215 15.79 11.22 22.12
N ASN A 216 14.71 10.60 22.60
CA ASN A 216 13.32 11.05 22.44
C ASN A 216 12.79 10.99 20.99
N GLY A 217 13.53 10.41 20.08
CA GLY A 217 13.16 10.30 18.67
C GLY A 217 12.21 9.14 18.36
N HIS A 218 11.92 9.01 17.08
CA HIS A 218 10.96 8.03 16.54
C HIS A 218 11.59 7.19 15.44
N TYR A 219 11.35 5.89 15.49
CA TYR A 219 11.65 4.96 14.41
C TYR A 219 10.37 4.32 13.93
N VAL A 220 10.05 4.50 12.65
CA VAL A 220 8.83 3.96 12.05
C VAL A 220 9.17 2.79 11.14
N VAL A 221 8.65 1.62 11.46
CA VAL A 221 8.78 0.40 10.65
C VAL A 221 7.65 0.42 9.62
N GLY A 222 7.98 0.82 8.39
CA GLY A 222 7.01 0.98 7.30
C GLY A 222 7.00 -0.17 6.29
N ALA A 223 7.84 -1.20 6.49
CA ALA A 223 7.89 -2.38 5.63
C ALA A 223 8.25 -3.62 6.45
N GLU A 224 7.80 -4.78 5.99
CA GLU A 224 8.21 -6.06 6.56
C GLU A 224 9.72 -6.29 6.35
N LYS A 225 10.36 -6.94 7.30
CA LYS A 225 11.77 -7.29 7.21
C LYS A 225 11.93 -8.66 6.56
N SER A 226 12.93 -8.78 5.70
CA SER A 226 13.23 -10.03 4.98
C SER A 226 13.67 -11.19 5.88
N LYS A 227 14.10 -10.87 7.12
CA LYS A 227 14.51 -11.82 8.15
C LYS A 227 14.14 -11.26 9.52
N PRO A 228 14.03 -12.12 10.56
CA PRO A 228 13.93 -11.65 11.93
C PRO A 228 15.08 -10.70 12.29
N VAL A 229 14.75 -9.67 13.05
CA VAL A 229 15.74 -8.68 13.51
C VAL A 229 16.22 -9.05 14.91
N SER A 230 17.50 -8.78 15.18
CA SER A 230 18.10 -8.90 16.50
C SER A 230 18.58 -7.52 16.96
N THR A 231 18.14 -7.08 18.12
CA THR A 231 18.53 -5.78 18.65
C THR A 231 18.54 -5.77 20.17
N ASP A 232 19.36 -4.90 20.75
CA ASP A 232 19.37 -4.63 22.18
C ASP A 232 18.36 -3.52 22.50
N PHE A 233 17.24 -3.89 23.11
CA PHE A 233 16.21 -2.94 23.52
C PHE A 233 16.64 -1.98 24.62
N SER A 234 17.76 -2.22 25.30
CA SER A 234 18.25 -1.32 26.36
C SER A 234 18.49 0.09 25.84
N LYS A 235 19.02 0.24 24.62
CA LYS A 235 19.24 1.55 24.00
C LYS A 235 17.94 2.31 23.71
N PHE A 236 16.85 1.61 23.37
CA PHE A 236 15.55 2.23 23.19
C PHE A 236 14.97 2.72 24.50
N LEU A 237 15.09 1.87 25.55
CA LEU A 237 14.63 2.22 26.90
C LEU A 237 15.37 3.45 27.45
N TRP A 238 16.69 3.42 27.44
CA TRP A 238 17.53 4.47 28.02
C TRP A 238 17.45 5.80 27.26
N ASN A 239 17.19 5.75 25.96
CA ASN A 239 17.10 6.94 25.12
C ASN A 239 15.65 7.37 24.84
N ASN A 240 14.67 6.75 25.48
CA ASN A 240 13.24 7.06 25.29
C ASN A 240 12.84 7.08 23.80
N ILE A 241 13.30 6.12 23.01
CA ILE A 241 12.98 6.00 21.59
C ILE A 241 11.63 5.30 21.43
N LYS A 242 10.77 5.87 20.59
CA LYS A 242 9.47 5.29 20.24
C LYS A 242 9.60 4.53 18.94
N ILE A 243 9.17 3.28 18.95
CA ILE A 243 9.07 2.43 17.76
C ILE A 243 7.61 2.34 17.37
N HIS A 244 7.32 2.66 16.10
CA HIS A 244 5.97 2.62 15.54
C HIS A 244 5.89 1.55 14.45
N CYS A 245 4.84 0.75 14.50
CA CYS A 245 4.53 -0.26 13.49
C CYS A 245 3.11 -0.02 12.95
N PRO A 246 2.91 0.99 12.09
CA PRO A 246 1.58 1.37 11.61
C PRO A 246 1.01 0.30 10.68
N SER A 247 -0.04 -0.36 11.12
CA SER A 247 -0.71 -1.41 10.34
C SER A 247 -1.71 -0.82 9.35
N PRO A 248 -1.71 -1.28 8.07
CA PRO A 248 -2.77 -0.92 7.12
C PRO A 248 -4.11 -1.62 7.43
N ARG A 249 -4.15 -2.46 8.48
CA ARG A 249 -5.36 -3.13 8.98
C ARG A 249 -5.98 -2.41 10.18
N ASP A 250 -5.39 -1.29 10.63
CA ASP A 250 -5.97 -0.45 11.68
C ASP A 250 -7.29 0.17 11.21
N ASN A 251 -8.25 0.30 12.13
CA ASN A 251 -9.56 0.89 11.83
C ASN A 251 -9.49 2.34 11.34
N LYS A 252 -8.43 3.07 11.69
CA LYS A 252 -8.18 4.43 11.23
C LYS A 252 -7.62 4.52 9.81
N PHE A 253 -7.26 3.40 9.21
CA PHE A 253 -6.69 3.37 7.86
C PHE A 253 -7.63 3.99 6.81
N ILE A 254 -8.94 3.87 7.00
CA ILE A 254 -9.93 4.49 6.11
C ILE A 254 -9.78 6.02 6.02
N GLU A 255 -9.38 6.67 7.11
CA GLU A 255 -9.12 8.12 7.10
C GLU A 255 -7.91 8.45 6.22
N CYS A 256 -6.88 7.62 6.24
CA CYS A 256 -5.72 7.76 5.35
C CYS A 256 -6.13 7.59 3.88
N MET A 257 -7.07 6.70 3.59
CA MET A 257 -7.62 6.55 2.24
C MET A 257 -8.38 7.81 1.80
N ARG A 258 -9.20 8.39 2.67
CA ARG A 258 -9.93 9.65 2.37
C ARG A 258 -8.97 10.81 2.10
N ILE A 259 -7.96 10.98 2.95
CA ILE A 259 -6.91 11.99 2.76
C ILE A 259 -6.19 11.75 1.44
N GLY A 260 -5.84 10.50 1.14
CA GLY A 260 -5.16 10.11 -0.09
C GLY A 260 -5.93 10.51 -1.36
N VAL A 261 -7.24 10.26 -1.39
CA VAL A 261 -8.09 10.67 -2.53
C VAL A 261 -8.06 12.19 -2.72
N VAL A 262 -8.21 12.96 -1.64
CA VAL A 262 -8.20 14.42 -1.72
C VAL A 262 -6.85 14.94 -2.24
N MET A 263 -5.75 14.45 -1.68
CA MET A 263 -4.41 14.93 -2.05
C MET A 263 -4.00 14.53 -3.47
N VAL A 264 -4.39 13.35 -3.93
CA VAL A 264 -4.16 12.93 -5.32
C VAL A 264 -5.02 13.77 -6.27
N ARG A 265 -6.28 13.98 -5.95
CA ARG A 265 -7.19 14.82 -6.76
C ARG A 265 -6.71 16.25 -6.88
N GLU A 266 -6.20 16.84 -5.81
CA GLU A 266 -5.71 18.23 -5.78
C GLU A 266 -4.29 18.39 -6.34
N GLY A 267 -3.60 17.28 -6.64
CA GLY A 267 -2.23 17.30 -7.13
C GLY A 267 -1.15 17.52 -6.06
N SER A 268 -1.50 17.51 -4.78
CA SER A 268 -0.51 17.59 -3.68
C SER A 268 0.33 16.31 -3.56
N ILE A 269 -0.24 15.18 -3.96
CA ILE A 269 0.46 13.91 -4.14
C ILE A 269 0.31 13.49 -5.59
N GLU A 270 1.43 13.42 -6.29
CA GLU A 270 1.51 13.00 -7.69
C GLU A 270 2.16 11.63 -7.78
N VAL A 271 1.45 10.67 -8.37
CA VAL A 271 1.88 9.28 -8.50
C VAL A 271 1.64 8.69 -9.89
N THR A 272 1.07 9.46 -10.82
CA THR A 272 0.68 8.97 -12.14
C THR A 272 1.84 8.34 -12.90
N ASP A 273 3.00 8.96 -12.86
CA ASP A 273 4.23 8.50 -13.52
C ASP A 273 4.89 7.28 -12.85
N MET A 274 4.41 6.89 -11.67
CA MET A 274 4.92 5.70 -10.97
C MET A 274 4.18 4.42 -11.33
N TRP A 275 2.98 4.51 -11.89
CA TRP A 275 2.22 3.36 -12.41
C TRP A 275 2.65 3.10 -13.85
N THR A 276 3.75 2.39 -14.03
CA THR A 276 4.49 2.31 -15.30
C THR A 276 4.14 1.10 -16.16
N HIS A 277 3.64 0.02 -15.58
CA HIS A 277 3.40 -1.23 -16.27
C HIS A 277 1.97 -1.74 -16.05
N SER A 278 1.25 -1.88 -17.15
CA SER A 278 -0.12 -2.41 -17.19
C SER A 278 -0.10 -3.83 -17.77
N PHE A 279 -0.83 -4.72 -17.12
CA PHE A 279 -1.05 -6.10 -17.60
C PHE A 279 -2.54 -6.37 -17.67
N THR A 280 -2.96 -7.20 -18.61
CA THR A 280 -4.35 -7.66 -18.67
C THR A 280 -4.63 -8.70 -17.58
N ASP A 281 -5.89 -8.97 -17.32
CA ASP A 281 -6.30 -10.04 -16.38
C ASP A 281 -5.82 -11.43 -16.80
N LYS A 282 -5.51 -11.65 -18.08
CA LYS A 282 -4.91 -12.89 -18.58
C LYS A 282 -3.40 -12.96 -18.39
N GLN A 283 -2.77 -11.85 -18.07
CA GLN A 283 -1.31 -11.70 -17.93
C GLN A 283 -0.85 -11.63 -16.46
N VAL A 284 -1.70 -11.96 -15.50
CA VAL A 284 -1.34 -11.91 -14.07
C VAL A 284 -0.07 -12.71 -13.77
N PRO A 285 0.14 -13.94 -14.30
CA PRO A 285 1.39 -14.66 -14.10
C PRO A 285 2.62 -13.91 -14.61
N ILE A 286 2.50 -13.22 -15.75
CA ILE A 286 3.58 -12.42 -16.35
C ILE A 286 3.88 -11.20 -15.47
N ALA A 287 2.85 -10.54 -14.95
CA ALA A 287 3.01 -9.39 -14.06
C ALA A 287 3.83 -9.75 -12.81
N PHE A 288 3.55 -10.89 -12.19
CA PHE A 288 4.32 -11.37 -11.03
C PHE A 288 5.76 -11.71 -11.39
N ALA A 289 5.97 -12.46 -12.48
CA ALA A 289 7.31 -12.84 -12.93
C ALA A 289 8.19 -11.62 -13.24
N GLU A 290 7.65 -10.60 -13.89
CA GLU A 290 8.38 -9.36 -14.20
C GLU A 290 8.66 -8.49 -12.97
N ASN A 291 7.88 -8.61 -11.90
CA ASN A 291 8.11 -7.90 -10.65
C ASN A 291 9.18 -8.55 -9.74
N ILE A 292 9.66 -9.74 -10.05
CA ILE A 292 10.77 -10.38 -9.31
C ILE A 292 12.04 -9.56 -9.43
N VAL A 293 12.40 -9.19 -10.66
CA VAL A 293 13.56 -8.32 -10.94
C VAL A 293 13.07 -7.13 -11.74
N LYS A 294 12.86 -6.03 -11.07
CA LYS A 294 12.41 -4.80 -11.72
C LYS A 294 13.49 -4.25 -12.65
N LYS A 295 13.07 -3.91 -13.87
CA LYS A 295 13.89 -3.18 -14.82
C LYS A 295 14.14 -1.74 -14.32
N PRO A 296 15.22 -1.04 -14.77
CA PRO A 296 15.59 0.29 -14.28
C PRO A 296 14.46 1.34 -14.30
N ASN A 297 13.57 1.29 -15.29
CA ASN A 297 12.46 2.24 -15.46
C ASN A 297 11.11 1.69 -14.98
N MET A 298 11.13 0.57 -14.26
CA MET A 298 9.91 -0.05 -13.75
C MET A 298 9.56 0.50 -12.38
N GLY A 299 8.44 1.23 -12.31
CA GLY A 299 7.80 1.59 -11.07
C GLY A 299 6.85 0.50 -10.58
N ARG A 300 5.59 0.87 -10.33
CA ARG A 300 4.54 -0.08 -9.94
C ARG A 300 3.84 -0.68 -11.16
N SER A 301 3.36 -1.90 -10.98
CA SER A 301 2.55 -2.62 -11.95
C SER A 301 1.12 -2.73 -11.47
N TYR A 302 0.19 -2.81 -12.41
CA TYR A 302 -1.21 -3.08 -12.11
C TYR A 302 -1.85 -3.96 -13.17
N ILE A 303 -2.89 -4.67 -12.76
CA ILE A 303 -3.74 -5.48 -13.62
C ILE A 303 -4.92 -4.60 -14.07
N ALA A 304 -5.15 -4.54 -15.37
CA ALA A 304 -6.34 -3.93 -15.96
C ALA A 304 -7.34 -5.03 -16.31
N TRP A 305 -8.47 -5.05 -15.63
CA TRP A 305 -9.53 -6.05 -15.84
C TRP A 305 -10.42 -5.68 -17.02
N ALA A 306 -10.87 -6.69 -17.73
CA ALA A 306 -11.79 -6.51 -18.86
C ALA A 306 -13.22 -6.14 -18.42
#